data_255716e71732d316fb37c4e330233b9d
#
_entry.id   255716e71732d316fb37c4e330233b9d
#
_cell.length_a   1.000
_cell.length_b   1.000
_cell.length_c   1.000
_cell.angle_alpha   90.00
_cell.angle_beta   90.00
_cell.angle_gamma   90.00
#
_symmetry.space_group_name_H-M   'P 1'
#
loop_
_entity.id
_entity.type
_entity.pdbx_description
1 polymer ?
#
loop_
_entity_poly.entity_id
_entity_poly.type
_entity_poly.pdbx_seq_one_letter_code
_entity_poly.pdbx_strand_id
1 'polypeptide(L)'
;VTRHGLQAGFLGKVSDDQFGDYVTEYFDKQGIDTSHITRCTNGEKLGLTFTEMLSEKESHILMYRNCIADLQLHVDDIDEDYIKQSKAILISGTALAESPSREAAIKAVMLAKKNDTKVIFDVDYREYNWKNSDEISIYYSIVAKEADIIMGSREEFDLTEKLIKEGMTDEESASLWQGYNAKIVVIKHGMKGSTAYTCDGQKFSIKPFP
;
A
#
# COMPACT_ATOMS: atom_id res chain seq x y z
N VAL A 1 -13.72 1.29 2.41
CA VAL A 1 -13.89 0.84 3.80
C VAL A 1 -15.10 1.54 4.38
N THR A 2 -15.09 2.87 4.62
CA THR A 2 -16.22 3.60 5.24
C THR A 2 -17.53 3.46 4.47
N ARG A 3 -17.51 3.50 3.12
CA ARG A 3 -18.70 3.27 2.28
C ARG A 3 -19.34 1.88 2.44
N HIS A 4 -18.61 0.93 3.04
CA HIS A 4 -19.12 -0.40 3.41
C HIS A 4 -19.52 -0.50 4.88
N GLY A 5 -19.68 0.64 5.57
CA GLY A 5 -20.11 0.69 6.97
C GLY A 5 -19.04 0.32 7.99
N LEU A 6 -17.76 0.26 7.61
CA LEU A 6 -16.66 0.01 8.51
C LEU A 6 -15.99 1.33 8.93
N GLN A 7 -15.43 1.36 10.12
CA GLN A 7 -14.59 2.48 10.57
C GLN A 7 -13.23 2.41 9.88
N ALA A 8 -12.70 3.54 9.46
CA ALA A 8 -11.37 3.68 8.91
C ALA A 8 -10.73 4.97 9.40
N GLY A 9 -9.42 4.94 9.58
CA GLY A 9 -8.60 6.12 9.82
C GLY A 9 -7.47 6.17 8.80
N PHE A 10 -6.90 7.33 8.63
CA PHE A 10 -5.77 7.55 7.75
C PHE A 10 -4.59 8.13 8.53
N LEU A 11 -3.45 7.48 8.41
CA LEU A 11 -2.19 7.90 8.99
C LEU A 11 -1.27 8.34 7.83
N GLY A 12 -0.90 9.62 7.80
CA GLY A 12 -0.11 10.15 6.70
C GLY A 12 0.15 11.65 6.81
N LYS A 13 0.82 12.21 5.80
CA LYS A 13 1.10 13.64 5.74
C LYS A 13 0.49 14.30 4.52
N VAL A 14 0.08 15.54 4.71
CA VAL A 14 -0.42 16.43 3.64
C VAL A 14 0.40 17.72 3.59
N SER A 15 0.32 18.44 2.48
CA SER A 15 0.92 19.76 2.34
C SER A 15 0.24 20.80 3.26
N ASP A 16 0.97 21.86 3.60
CA ASP A 16 0.43 23.00 4.33
C ASP A 16 -0.07 24.07 3.31
N ASP A 17 -1.12 23.71 2.59
CA ASP A 17 -1.79 24.56 1.60
C ASP A 17 -3.23 24.07 1.34
N GLN A 18 -3.94 24.73 0.42
CA GLN A 18 -5.33 24.45 0.08
C GLN A 18 -5.56 23.00 -0.42
N PHE A 19 -4.55 22.35 -0.99
CA PHE A 19 -4.67 20.96 -1.41
C PHE A 19 -4.65 20.02 -0.19
N GLY A 20 -3.81 20.31 0.81
CA GLY A 20 -3.82 19.60 2.08
C GLY A 20 -5.14 19.79 2.86
N ASP A 21 -5.69 21.01 2.85
CA ASP A 21 -7.01 21.30 3.42
C ASP A 21 -8.08 20.46 2.72
N TYR A 22 -8.10 20.49 1.38
CA TYR A 22 -9.07 19.74 0.60
C TYR A 22 -9.05 18.23 0.91
N VAL A 23 -7.87 17.61 0.98
CA VAL A 23 -7.76 16.18 1.28
C VAL A 23 -8.29 15.86 2.67
N THR A 24 -7.90 16.64 3.68
CA THR A 24 -8.34 16.44 5.07
C THR A 24 -9.85 16.58 5.20
N GLU A 25 -10.42 17.68 4.65
CA GLU A 25 -11.87 17.89 4.64
C GLU A 25 -12.64 16.80 3.86
N TYR A 26 -12.07 16.33 2.75
CA TYR A 26 -12.69 15.27 1.96
C TYR A 26 -12.75 13.96 2.75
N PHE A 27 -11.67 13.60 3.45
CA PHE A 27 -11.63 12.41 4.28
C PHE A 27 -12.63 12.50 5.43
N ASP A 28 -12.70 13.64 6.13
CA ASP A 28 -13.69 13.88 7.17
C ASP A 28 -15.13 13.69 6.65
N LYS A 29 -15.44 14.27 5.48
CA LYS A 29 -16.76 14.14 4.83
C LYS A 29 -17.07 12.69 4.44
N GLN A 30 -16.06 11.83 4.22
CA GLN A 30 -16.24 10.40 3.97
C GLN A 30 -16.31 9.57 5.26
N GLY A 31 -16.22 10.19 6.44
CA GLY A 31 -16.23 9.50 7.73
C GLY A 31 -14.93 8.73 8.01
N ILE A 32 -13.81 9.18 7.47
CA ILE A 32 -12.47 8.65 7.76
C ILE A 32 -11.89 9.47 8.91
N ASP A 33 -11.36 8.82 9.94
CA ASP A 33 -10.66 9.49 11.02
C ASP A 33 -9.36 10.11 10.49
N THR A 34 -9.25 11.44 10.66
CA THR A 34 -8.14 12.27 10.18
C THR A 34 -7.22 12.73 11.32
N SER A 35 -7.44 12.25 12.54
CA SER A 35 -6.67 12.66 13.72
C SER A 35 -5.17 12.41 13.63
N HIS A 36 -4.75 11.49 12.76
CA HIS A 36 -3.35 11.13 12.49
C HIS A 36 -2.85 11.61 11.11
N ILE A 37 -3.55 12.59 10.52
CA ILE A 37 -3.04 13.33 9.37
C ILE A 37 -2.24 14.53 9.89
N THR A 38 -0.95 14.57 9.59
CA THR A 38 -0.08 15.68 9.96
C THR A 38 0.29 16.52 8.74
N ARG A 39 0.70 17.76 8.97
CA ARG A 39 1.09 18.69 7.90
C ARG A 39 2.60 18.78 7.77
N CYS A 40 3.07 18.82 6.54
CA CYS A 40 4.43 19.19 6.22
C CYS A 40 4.58 20.72 6.26
N THR A 41 5.66 21.22 6.84
CA THR A 41 5.88 22.66 7.07
C THR A 41 7.09 23.22 6.33
N ASN A 42 7.82 22.39 5.57
CA ASN A 42 9.06 22.80 4.88
C ASN A 42 8.85 23.04 3.38
N GLY A 43 7.60 23.19 2.94
CA GLY A 43 7.25 23.48 1.55
C GLY A 43 6.95 22.26 0.68
N GLU A 44 6.88 21.07 1.29
CA GLU A 44 6.45 19.86 0.62
C GLU A 44 5.02 19.98 0.09
N LYS A 45 4.75 19.39 -1.06
CA LYS A 45 3.47 19.50 -1.75
C LYS A 45 2.73 18.16 -1.79
N LEU A 46 1.43 18.19 -1.99
CA LEU A 46 0.72 16.97 -2.39
C LEU A 46 1.17 16.53 -3.77
N GLY A 47 1.31 15.23 -3.95
CA GLY A 47 1.49 14.66 -5.27
C GLY A 47 0.25 14.93 -6.14
N LEU A 48 0.46 15.45 -7.33
CA LEU A 48 -0.60 15.70 -8.30
C LEU A 48 -0.50 14.73 -9.46
N THR A 49 -1.64 14.17 -9.84
CA THR A 49 -1.75 13.28 -10.99
C THR A 49 -2.72 13.86 -12.00
N PHE A 50 -2.26 13.99 -13.23
CA PHE A 50 -3.09 14.40 -14.36
C PHE A 50 -3.26 13.21 -15.29
N THR A 51 -4.51 12.88 -15.60
CA THR A 51 -4.84 11.84 -16.57
C THR A 51 -5.31 12.52 -17.85
N GLU A 52 -4.55 12.35 -18.93
CA GLU A 52 -4.93 12.77 -20.27
C GLU A 52 -5.63 11.60 -20.97
N MET A 53 -6.86 11.79 -21.37
CA MET A 53 -7.64 10.81 -22.13
C MET A 53 -7.41 11.06 -23.62
N LEU A 54 -6.57 10.24 -24.26
CA LEU A 54 -6.28 10.35 -25.70
C LEU A 54 -7.38 9.71 -26.55
N SER A 55 -8.00 8.63 -26.03
CA SER A 55 -9.13 7.93 -26.65
C SER A 55 -9.90 7.16 -25.60
N GLU A 56 -10.97 6.45 -25.98
CA GLU A 56 -11.71 5.54 -25.09
C GLU A 56 -10.85 4.38 -24.56
N LYS A 57 -9.71 4.08 -25.20
CA LYS A 57 -8.85 2.94 -24.87
C LYS A 57 -7.43 3.34 -24.47
N GLU A 58 -7.09 4.62 -24.57
CA GLU A 58 -5.74 5.10 -24.35
C GLU A 58 -5.76 6.33 -23.45
N SER A 59 -4.99 6.26 -22.36
CA SER A 59 -4.77 7.39 -21.46
C SER A 59 -3.32 7.49 -21.08
N HIS A 60 -2.84 8.71 -20.89
CA HIS A 60 -1.52 8.99 -20.33
C HIS A 60 -1.66 9.56 -18.93
N ILE A 61 -0.77 9.16 -18.05
CA ILE A 61 -0.71 9.66 -16.68
C ILE A 61 0.56 10.48 -16.52
N LEU A 62 0.39 11.76 -16.15
CA LEU A 62 1.47 12.65 -15.76
C LEU A 62 1.40 12.88 -14.26
N MET A 63 2.51 12.59 -13.56
CA MET A 63 2.58 12.75 -12.12
C MET A 63 3.64 13.77 -11.71
N TYR A 64 3.25 14.68 -10.83
CA TYR A 64 4.15 15.60 -10.14
C TYR A 64 4.37 15.08 -8.72
N ARG A 65 5.51 14.43 -8.48
CA ARG A 65 5.87 13.81 -7.20
C ARG A 65 7.22 14.28 -6.65
N ASN A 66 7.65 15.47 -6.99
CA ASN A 66 8.86 16.06 -6.45
C ASN A 66 8.57 16.71 -5.09
N CYS A 67 9.36 16.39 -4.06
CA CYS A 67 9.23 16.96 -2.74
C CYS A 67 7.80 16.82 -2.15
N ILE A 68 7.29 15.59 -2.14
CA ILE A 68 5.90 15.29 -1.79
C ILE A 68 5.72 14.98 -0.31
N ALA A 69 4.58 15.41 0.23
CA ALA A 69 4.23 15.29 1.64
C ALA A 69 4.04 13.83 2.10
N ASP A 70 3.45 12.97 1.27
CA ASP A 70 3.17 11.57 1.63
C ASP A 70 4.45 10.76 1.90
N LEU A 71 5.58 11.11 1.29
CA LEU A 71 6.88 10.48 1.57
C LEU A 71 7.63 11.10 2.77
N GLN A 72 7.08 12.11 3.42
CA GLN A 72 7.66 12.74 4.61
C GLN A 72 7.09 12.20 5.92
N LEU A 73 6.34 11.12 5.88
CA LEU A 73 5.89 10.47 7.11
C LEU A 73 7.10 9.96 7.88
N HIS A 74 7.27 10.40 9.12
CA HIS A 74 8.42 10.07 9.96
C HIS A 74 8.07 9.00 10.99
N VAL A 75 9.06 8.29 11.50
CA VAL A 75 8.85 7.27 12.54
C VAL A 75 8.17 7.83 13.79
N ASP A 76 8.35 9.11 14.09
CA ASP A 76 7.73 9.77 15.25
C ASP A 76 6.23 10.07 15.03
N ASP A 77 5.77 10.08 13.77
CA ASP A 77 4.35 10.24 13.44
C ASP A 77 3.55 8.94 13.66
N ILE A 78 4.22 7.81 13.91
CA ILE A 78 3.59 6.51 14.09
C ILE A 78 3.22 6.29 15.55
N ASP A 79 1.91 6.36 15.82
CA ASP A 79 1.31 6.16 17.14
C ASP A 79 0.98 4.67 17.37
N GLU A 80 1.60 4.07 18.38
CA GLU A 80 1.38 2.66 18.73
C GLU A 80 -0.03 2.41 19.26
N ASP A 81 -0.59 3.31 20.05
CA ASP A 81 -1.93 3.13 20.64
C ASP A 81 -3.02 3.20 19.55
N TYR A 82 -2.82 4.05 18.54
CA TYR A 82 -3.73 4.11 17.39
C TYR A 82 -3.72 2.80 16.57
N ILE A 83 -2.53 2.23 16.32
CA ILE A 83 -2.40 0.94 15.65
C ILE A 83 -3.03 -0.17 16.47
N LYS A 84 -2.75 -0.22 17.77
CA LYS A 84 -3.27 -1.24 18.70
C LYS A 84 -4.80 -1.27 18.79
N GLN A 85 -5.47 -0.12 18.66
CA GLN A 85 -6.93 -0.02 18.67
C GLN A 85 -7.57 -0.49 17.34
N SER A 86 -6.76 -0.65 16.30
CA SER A 86 -7.22 -1.05 14.98
C SER A 86 -7.25 -2.57 14.84
N LYS A 87 -8.23 -3.11 14.09
CA LYS A 87 -8.27 -4.54 13.76
C LYS A 87 -7.24 -4.91 12.70
N ALA A 88 -6.95 -3.98 11.80
CA ALA A 88 -5.97 -4.14 10.74
C ALA A 88 -5.36 -2.81 10.34
N ILE A 89 -4.13 -2.84 9.86
CA ILE A 89 -3.47 -1.74 9.16
C ILE A 89 -3.24 -2.15 7.70
N LEU A 90 -3.54 -1.24 6.77
CA LEU A 90 -3.19 -1.42 5.36
C LEU A 90 -1.95 -0.59 5.07
N ILE A 91 -0.94 -1.25 4.54
CA ILE A 91 0.30 -0.64 4.04
C ILE A 91 0.25 -0.65 2.52
N SER A 92 0.39 0.51 1.89
CA SER A 92 0.65 0.63 0.46
C SER A 92 2.15 0.56 0.19
N GLY A 93 2.56 -0.20 -0.81
CA GLY A 93 3.97 -0.30 -1.22
C GLY A 93 4.57 1.04 -1.66
N THR A 94 3.73 1.99 -2.09
CA THR A 94 4.19 3.36 -2.40
C THR A 94 4.83 4.06 -1.20
N ALA A 95 4.43 3.72 0.04
CA ALA A 95 5.03 4.27 1.26
C ALA A 95 6.47 3.77 1.50
N LEU A 96 6.88 2.69 0.84
CA LEU A 96 8.22 2.11 0.97
C LEU A 96 9.23 2.68 -0.02
N ALA A 97 8.81 3.57 -0.91
CA ALA A 97 9.63 4.04 -2.02
C ALA A 97 10.84 4.86 -1.55
N GLU A 98 10.67 5.70 -0.54
CA GLU A 98 11.73 6.62 -0.09
C GLU A 98 11.64 6.88 1.41
N SER A 99 12.79 7.17 2.02
CA SER A 99 12.89 7.65 3.41
C SER A 99 12.42 9.11 3.50
N PRO A 100 11.77 9.52 4.62
CA PRO A 100 11.58 8.79 5.87
C PRO A 100 10.31 7.90 5.91
N SER A 101 9.43 7.95 4.91
CA SER A 101 8.17 7.20 4.88
C SER A 101 8.39 5.68 4.93
N ARG A 102 9.46 5.20 4.31
CA ARG A 102 9.88 3.80 4.33
C ARG A 102 10.05 3.25 5.74
N GLU A 103 10.83 3.94 6.56
CA GLU A 103 11.09 3.57 7.95
C GLU A 103 9.83 3.69 8.81
N ALA A 104 8.99 4.69 8.55
CA ALA A 104 7.72 4.86 9.23
C ALA A 104 6.76 3.69 8.93
N ALA A 105 6.64 3.29 7.66
CA ALA A 105 5.82 2.14 7.25
C ALA A 105 6.33 0.83 7.89
N ILE A 106 7.64 0.59 7.89
CA ILE A 106 8.23 -0.59 8.54
C ILE A 106 7.97 -0.57 10.05
N LYS A 107 8.15 0.58 10.73
CA LYS A 107 7.80 0.73 12.15
C LYS A 107 6.32 0.40 12.41
N ALA A 108 5.41 0.90 11.57
CA ALA A 108 3.99 0.62 11.69
C ALA A 108 3.68 -0.88 11.59
N VAL A 109 4.33 -1.60 10.67
CA VAL A 109 4.24 -3.07 10.55
C VAL A 109 4.74 -3.75 11.83
N MET A 110 5.92 -3.36 12.33
CA MET A 110 6.48 -3.94 13.57
C MET A 110 5.55 -3.74 14.77
N LEU A 111 4.97 -2.54 14.91
CA LEU A 111 4.02 -2.24 15.99
C LEU A 111 2.69 -3.01 15.82
N ALA A 112 2.20 -3.17 14.60
CA ALA A 112 1.03 -3.97 14.30
C ALA A 112 1.24 -5.43 14.74
N LYS A 113 2.36 -6.03 14.36
CA LYS A 113 2.71 -7.42 14.77
C LYS A 113 2.87 -7.54 16.29
N LYS A 114 3.51 -6.57 16.94
CA LYS A 114 3.66 -6.53 18.42
C LYS A 114 2.31 -6.53 19.15
N ASN A 115 1.28 -5.89 18.56
CA ASN A 115 -0.03 -5.69 19.16
C ASN A 115 -1.14 -6.59 18.57
N ASP A 116 -0.80 -7.63 17.82
CA ASP A 116 -1.75 -8.55 17.14
C ASP A 116 -2.71 -7.86 16.15
N THR A 117 -2.40 -6.64 15.72
CA THR A 117 -3.12 -5.94 14.65
C THR A 117 -2.75 -6.58 13.31
N LYS A 118 -3.75 -6.91 12.49
CA LYS A 118 -3.52 -7.56 11.20
C LYS A 118 -2.86 -6.62 10.20
N VAL A 119 -1.89 -7.12 9.46
CA VAL A 119 -1.19 -6.38 8.42
C VAL A 119 -1.73 -6.78 7.06
N ILE A 120 -2.26 -5.82 6.32
CA ILE A 120 -2.67 -5.96 4.92
C ILE A 120 -1.65 -5.21 4.08
N PHE A 121 -1.01 -5.87 3.14
CA PHE A 121 -0.05 -5.27 2.24
C PHE A 121 -0.61 -5.21 0.82
N ASP A 122 -0.89 -4.01 0.31
CA ASP A 122 -1.13 -3.76 -1.11
C ASP A 122 0.19 -3.36 -1.75
N VAL A 123 0.69 -4.18 -2.64
CA VAL A 123 2.02 -4.00 -3.25
C VAL A 123 2.10 -2.69 -4.02
N ASP A 124 1.05 -2.32 -4.76
CA ASP A 124 0.83 -1.00 -5.38
C ASP A 124 2.09 -0.38 -6.00
N TYR A 125 2.71 -1.11 -6.91
CA TYR A 125 3.93 -0.68 -7.58
C TYR A 125 3.71 0.52 -8.50
N ARG A 126 4.64 1.47 -8.42
CA ARG A 126 4.73 2.63 -9.32
C ARG A 126 6.18 2.82 -9.74
N GLU A 127 6.48 2.53 -11.01
CA GLU A 127 7.84 2.52 -11.57
C GLU A 127 8.64 3.79 -11.25
N TYR A 128 8.03 4.95 -11.41
CA TYR A 128 8.68 6.26 -11.21
C TYR A 128 9.11 6.54 -9.75
N ASN A 129 8.67 5.75 -8.78
CA ASN A 129 9.08 5.87 -7.37
C ASN A 129 10.41 5.17 -7.06
N TRP A 130 10.91 4.33 -7.95
CA TRP A 130 12.01 3.42 -7.65
C TRP A 130 13.22 3.64 -8.56
N LYS A 131 14.41 3.47 -8.02
CA LYS A 131 15.67 3.58 -8.75
C LYS A 131 16.03 2.29 -9.48
N ASN A 132 15.69 1.17 -8.89
CA ASN A 132 15.95 -0.15 -9.47
C ASN A 132 15.05 -1.22 -8.82
N SER A 133 14.94 -2.37 -9.49
CA SER A 133 14.07 -3.46 -9.07
C SER A 133 14.59 -4.26 -7.87
N ASP A 134 15.87 -4.18 -7.54
CA ASP A 134 16.42 -4.85 -6.36
C ASP A 134 15.97 -4.15 -5.07
N GLU A 135 15.92 -2.81 -5.08
CA GLU A 135 15.33 -2.04 -3.96
C GLU A 135 13.86 -2.44 -3.73
N ILE A 136 13.08 -2.60 -4.81
CA ILE A 136 11.68 -3.05 -4.72
C ILE A 136 11.62 -4.40 -4.00
N SER A 137 12.37 -5.39 -4.49
CA SER A 137 12.39 -6.73 -3.92
C SER A 137 12.79 -6.73 -2.44
N ILE A 138 13.81 -5.94 -2.06
CA ILE A 138 14.27 -5.83 -0.68
C ILE A 138 13.15 -5.29 0.21
N TYR A 139 12.62 -4.10 -0.08
CA TYR A 139 11.70 -3.43 0.83
C TYR A 139 10.31 -4.05 0.81
N TYR A 140 9.81 -4.48 -0.35
CA TYR A 140 8.52 -5.16 -0.43
C TYR A 140 8.55 -6.51 0.29
N SER A 141 9.62 -7.29 0.14
CA SER A 141 9.74 -8.58 0.83
C SER A 141 9.81 -8.45 2.36
N ILE A 142 10.37 -7.35 2.90
CA ILE A 142 10.38 -7.08 4.34
C ILE A 142 8.94 -7.00 4.87
N VAL A 143 8.09 -6.22 4.20
CA VAL A 143 6.68 -6.05 4.62
C VAL A 143 5.85 -7.29 4.30
N ALA A 144 6.05 -7.89 3.13
CA ALA A 144 5.31 -9.07 2.71
C ALA A 144 5.51 -10.27 3.66
N LYS A 145 6.70 -10.45 4.24
CA LYS A 145 7.00 -11.50 5.23
C LYS A 145 6.17 -11.36 6.51
N GLU A 146 5.79 -10.16 6.87
CA GLU A 146 5.02 -9.85 8.08
C GLU A 146 3.51 -9.74 7.82
N ALA A 147 3.09 -9.64 6.56
CA ALA A 147 1.70 -9.42 6.20
C ALA A 147 0.82 -10.65 6.44
N ASP A 148 -0.39 -10.42 6.99
CA ASP A 148 -1.45 -11.43 7.10
C ASP A 148 -2.21 -11.57 5.77
N ILE A 149 -2.33 -10.49 4.98
CA ILE A 149 -2.93 -10.47 3.65
C ILE A 149 -2.00 -9.71 2.72
N ILE A 150 -1.72 -10.28 1.55
CA ILE A 150 -0.93 -9.63 0.51
C ILE A 150 -1.78 -9.55 -0.76
N MET A 151 -1.80 -8.39 -1.41
CA MET A 151 -2.47 -8.22 -2.69
C MET A 151 -1.60 -7.46 -3.68
N GLY A 152 -1.60 -7.93 -4.92
CA GLY A 152 -0.82 -7.31 -5.99
C GLY A 152 -1.17 -7.90 -7.35
N SER A 153 -0.67 -7.30 -8.42
CA SER A 153 -0.66 -7.89 -9.76
C SER A 153 0.43 -8.97 -9.88
N ARG A 154 0.41 -9.76 -10.94
CA ARG A 154 1.49 -10.72 -11.19
C ARG A 154 2.86 -10.03 -11.29
N GLU A 155 2.93 -8.92 -12.00
CA GLU A 155 4.16 -8.12 -12.12
C GLU A 155 4.66 -7.62 -10.77
N GLU A 156 3.76 -7.18 -9.89
CA GLU A 156 4.09 -6.72 -8.55
C GLU A 156 4.66 -7.83 -7.68
N PHE A 157 4.15 -9.05 -7.81
CA PHE A 157 4.72 -10.22 -7.15
C PHE A 157 6.08 -10.59 -7.74
N ASP A 158 6.25 -10.57 -9.08
CA ASP A 158 7.52 -10.86 -9.74
C ASP A 158 8.63 -9.90 -9.25
N LEU A 159 8.32 -8.61 -9.09
CA LEU A 159 9.23 -7.61 -8.54
C LEU A 159 9.53 -7.86 -7.05
N THR A 160 8.54 -8.21 -6.26
CA THR A 160 8.70 -8.50 -4.82
C THR A 160 9.59 -9.73 -4.62
N GLU A 161 9.44 -10.73 -5.46
CA GLU A 161 10.06 -12.05 -5.39
C GLU A 161 11.42 -12.14 -6.09
N LYS A 162 11.81 -11.13 -6.86
CA LYS A 162 12.98 -11.13 -7.74
C LYS A 162 14.27 -11.63 -7.08
N LEU A 163 14.55 -11.23 -5.84
CA LEU A 163 15.74 -11.66 -5.10
C LEU A 163 15.53 -12.96 -4.29
N ILE A 164 14.35 -13.56 -4.35
CA ILE A 164 14.03 -14.83 -3.69
C ILE A 164 14.04 -15.96 -4.70
N LYS A 165 13.16 -15.88 -5.70
CA LYS A 165 13.06 -16.82 -6.82
C LYS A 165 12.30 -16.16 -7.96
N GLU A 166 12.93 -16.03 -9.11
CA GLU A 166 12.29 -15.49 -10.32
C GLU A 166 11.36 -16.53 -10.99
N GLY A 167 10.35 -16.01 -11.67
CA GLY A 167 9.48 -16.82 -12.55
C GLY A 167 8.55 -17.78 -11.84
N MET A 168 8.13 -17.45 -10.61
CA MET A 168 7.16 -18.26 -9.88
C MET A 168 5.78 -18.19 -10.52
N THR A 169 5.06 -19.31 -10.45
CA THR A 169 3.62 -19.34 -10.72
C THR A 169 2.84 -18.68 -9.58
N ASP A 170 1.56 -18.41 -9.81
CA ASP A 170 0.68 -17.85 -8.76
C ASP A 170 0.62 -18.76 -7.53
N GLU A 171 0.55 -20.07 -7.74
CA GLU A 171 0.52 -21.07 -6.69
C GLU A 171 1.83 -21.12 -5.89
N GLU A 172 2.97 -21.00 -6.57
CA GLU A 172 4.28 -20.94 -5.91
C GLU A 172 4.44 -19.67 -5.08
N SER A 173 4.03 -18.50 -5.63
CA SER A 173 4.01 -17.23 -4.90
C SER A 173 3.10 -17.29 -3.67
N ALA A 174 1.87 -17.80 -3.82
CA ALA A 174 0.97 -17.96 -2.71
C ALA A 174 1.58 -18.86 -1.61
N SER A 175 2.15 -20.00 -2.00
CA SER A 175 2.80 -20.93 -1.07
C SER A 175 4.01 -20.31 -0.38
N LEU A 176 4.81 -19.52 -1.10
CA LEU A 176 5.96 -18.81 -0.53
C LEU A 176 5.52 -17.88 0.62
N TRP A 177 4.57 -16.99 0.34
CA TRP A 177 4.15 -15.98 1.33
C TRP A 177 3.33 -16.59 2.47
N GLN A 178 2.57 -17.64 2.20
CA GLN A 178 1.89 -18.44 3.25
C GLN A 178 2.88 -19.20 4.15
N GLY A 179 4.05 -19.54 3.62
CA GLY A 179 5.17 -20.09 4.41
C GLY A 179 5.74 -19.11 5.45
N TYR A 180 5.51 -17.81 5.28
CA TYR A 180 5.81 -16.78 6.29
C TYR A 180 4.59 -16.53 7.17
N ASN A 181 3.80 -15.52 6.91
CA ASN A 181 2.68 -15.11 7.77
C ASN A 181 1.33 -15.00 7.03
N ALA A 182 1.35 -14.94 5.67
CA ALA A 182 0.15 -14.64 4.91
C ALA A 182 -0.93 -15.73 5.07
N LYS A 183 -2.12 -15.30 5.43
CA LYS A 183 -3.32 -16.14 5.47
C LYS A 183 -4.05 -16.10 4.13
N ILE A 184 -3.94 -14.98 3.42
CA ILE A 184 -4.57 -14.76 2.12
C ILE A 184 -3.54 -14.08 1.20
N VAL A 185 -3.39 -14.60 -0.02
CA VAL A 185 -2.61 -13.98 -1.09
C VAL A 185 -3.55 -13.75 -2.27
N VAL A 186 -3.67 -12.49 -2.71
CA VAL A 186 -4.55 -12.10 -3.84
C VAL A 186 -3.70 -11.65 -5.01
N ILE A 187 -3.79 -12.37 -6.13
CA ILE A 187 -3.05 -12.03 -7.36
C ILE A 187 -4.04 -11.50 -8.40
N LYS A 188 -3.79 -10.27 -8.85
CA LYS A 188 -4.62 -9.52 -9.82
C LYS A 188 -4.05 -9.73 -11.23
N HIS A 189 -4.92 -9.99 -12.20
CA HIS A 189 -4.58 -10.22 -13.62
C HIS A 189 -5.31 -9.25 -14.57
N GLY A 190 -5.58 -8.02 -14.12
CA GLY A 190 -6.26 -7.00 -14.92
C GLY A 190 -7.61 -7.49 -15.45
N MET A 191 -7.79 -7.46 -16.75
CA MET A 191 -9.02 -7.88 -17.42
C MET A 191 -9.35 -9.38 -17.28
N LYS A 192 -8.47 -10.18 -16.73
CA LYS A 192 -8.74 -11.60 -16.42
C LYS A 192 -9.30 -11.80 -15.02
N GLY A 193 -9.38 -10.74 -14.21
CA GLY A 193 -9.87 -10.78 -12.84
C GLY A 193 -8.77 -10.98 -11.82
N SER A 194 -9.10 -11.63 -10.71
CA SER A 194 -8.17 -11.90 -9.61
C SER A 194 -8.41 -13.28 -9.01
N THR A 195 -7.37 -13.82 -8.39
CA THR A 195 -7.46 -15.08 -7.64
C THR A 195 -6.92 -14.89 -6.24
N ALA A 196 -7.70 -15.32 -5.24
CA ALA A 196 -7.28 -15.38 -3.85
C ALA A 196 -6.94 -16.82 -3.47
N TYR A 197 -5.81 -16.99 -2.79
CA TYR A 197 -5.30 -18.23 -2.24
C TYR A 197 -5.29 -18.13 -0.72
N THR A 198 -5.92 -19.07 -0.03
CA THR A 198 -5.98 -19.09 1.43
C THR A 198 -5.06 -20.17 2.00
N CYS A 199 -4.58 -19.97 3.22
CA CYS A 199 -3.62 -20.88 3.86
C CYS A 199 -4.22 -22.28 4.20
N ASP A 200 -5.53 -22.44 4.12
CA ASP A 200 -6.22 -23.75 4.23
C ASP A 200 -6.37 -24.46 2.87
N GLY A 201 -5.71 -23.94 1.83
CA GLY A 201 -5.67 -24.54 0.50
C GLY A 201 -6.85 -24.21 -0.41
N GLN A 202 -7.73 -23.29 -0.02
CA GLN A 202 -8.83 -22.87 -0.90
C GLN A 202 -8.35 -21.86 -1.94
N LYS A 203 -9.02 -21.85 -3.10
CA LYS A 203 -8.76 -20.93 -4.21
C LYS A 203 -10.07 -20.32 -4.68
N PHE A 204 -10.12 -18.99 -4.70
CA PHE A 204 -11.29 -18.22 -5.13
C PHE A 204 -10.91 -17.34 -6.31
N SER A 205 -11.58 -17.53 -7.46
CA SER A 205 -11.37 -16.69 -8.64
C SER A 205 -12.56 -15.76 -8.85
N ILE A 206 -12.28 -14.49 -9.05
CA ILE A 206 -13.27 -13.44 -9.25
C ILE A 206 -13.04 -12.82 -10.64
N LYS A 207 -14.09 -12.78 -11.45
CA LYS A 207 -14.05 -12.10 -12.75
C LYS A 207 -13.93 -10.58 -12.55
N PRO A 208 -13.35 -9.85 -13.53
CA PRO A 208 -13.34 -8.41 -13.45
C PRO A 208 -14.76 -7.85 -13.49
N PHE A 209 -14.95 -6.71 -12.88
CA PHE A 209 -16.19 -5.96 -13.05
C PHE A 209 -16.23 -5.40 -14.48
N PRO A 210 -17.36 -5.52 -15.21
CA PRO A 210 -17.52 -5.02 -16.58
C PRO A 210 -17.47 -3.50 -16.66
#